data_68b807c3c9bcea380ace819e8f612b3d
#
_entry.id   68b807c3c9bcea380ace819e8f612b3d
#
_cell.length_a   1.000
_cell.length_b   1.000
_cell.length_c   1.000
_cell.angle_alpha   90.00
_cell.angle_beta   90.00
_cell.angle_gamma   90.00
#
_symmetry.space_group_name_H-M   'P 1'
#
loop_
_entity.id
_entity.type
_entity.pdbx_description
1 polymer ?
#
loop_
_entity_poly.entity_id
_entity_poly.type
_entity_poly.pdbx_seq_one_letter_code
_entity_poly.pdbx_strand_id
1 'polypeptide(L)'
;RQNGIFVEIGGYDGITGSNTYFLEKNLNWDGIIVECNPTLVEKCRKNRSCIICDNALYINDNEIIDFIVPMGKEIIGGKEQLGGILKEIKKESLFAFKDSYKKYKKIQVKTININTLLKNKNIYNIDYLSIDVEGAELSILKSWDFDKYKVKYLTIEHGNVIHYQNQIREFLLSKGFSFSRNNKWDDEYIFYN
;
A
#
# COMPACT_ATOMS: atom_id res chain seq x y z
N ARG A 1 2.66 4.19 -21.72
CA ARG A 1 2.49 2.79 -22.14
C ARG A 1 1.05 2.34 -21.84
N GLN A 2 0.41 1.63 -22.74
CA GLN A 2 -0.88 0.95 -22.53
C GLN A 2 -0.67 -0.51 -22.09
N ASN A 3 -1.71 -1.11 -21.48
CA ASN A 3 -1.76 -2.53 -21.11
C ASN A 3 -0.63 -2.95 -20.12
N GLY A 4 -0.41 -2.19 -19.08
CA GLY A 4 0.50 -2.55 -17.99
C GLY A 4 -0.20 -3.30 -16.86
N ILE A 5 0.59 -3.86 -15.94
CA ILE A 5 0.14 -4.49 -14.70
C ILE A 5 0.56 -3.64 -13.53
N PHE A 6 -0.42 -3.29 -12.67
CA PHE A 6 -0.15 -2.59 -11.43
C PHE A 6 -0.48 -3.43 -10.19
N VAL A 7 0.14 -3.08 -9.07
CA VAL A 7 -0.27 -3.47 -7.73
C VAL A 7 -0.32 -2.20 -6.88
N GLU A 8 -1.47 -1.92 -6.27
CA GLU A 8 -1.66 -0.80 -5.34
C GLU A 8 -2.00 -1.34 -3.96
N ILE A 9 -1.15 -1.04 -2.98
CA ILE A 9 -1.28 -1.50 -1.60
C ILE A 9 -1.66 -0.30 -0.75
N GLY A 10 -2.87 -0.33 -0.16
CA GLY A 10 -3.52 0.83 0.46
C GLY A 10 -4.41 1.55 -0.55
N GLY A 11 -5.49 0.87 -1.00
CA GLY A 11 -6.34 1.36 -2.10
C GLY A 11 -7.40 2.39 -1.71
N TYR A 12 -7.64 2.60 -0.41
CA TYR A 12 -8.66 3.49 0.14
C TYR A 12 -10.05 3.24 -0.51
N ASP A 13 -10.63 4.23 -1.18
CA ASP A 13 -11.92 4.08 -1.88
C ASP A 13 -11.77 3.67 -3.36
N GLY A 14 -10.53 3.48 -3.83
CA GLY A 14 -10.18 3.13 -5.19
C GLY A 14 -10.12 4.30 -6.18
N ILE A 15 -10.41 5.53 -5.74
CA ILE A 15 -10.39 6.75 -6.58
C ILE A 15 -9.54 7.84 -5.94
N THR A 16 -9.89 8.22 -4.70
CA THR A 16 -9.30 9.38 -4.02
C THR A 16 -7.85 9.08 -3.66
N GLY A 17 -6.91 9.84 -4.21
CA GLY A 17 -5.48 9.64 -4.00
C GLY A 17 -4.90 8.38 -4.65
N SER A 18 -5.71 7.59 -5.38
CA SER A 18 -5.21 6.36 -6.03
C SER A 18 -4.18 6.69 -7.12
N ASN A 19 -3.01 6.08 -6.99
CA ASN A 19 -1.91 6.18 -7.96
C ASN A 19 -2.18 5.37 -9.24
N THR A 20 -3.16 4.47 -9.23
CA THR A 20 -3.44 3.55 -10.34
C THR A 20 -4.79 3.77 -11.02
N TYR A 21 -5.64 4.66 -10.49
CA TYR A 21 -6.96 4.92 -11.08
C TYR A 21 -6.88 5.38 -12.54
N PHE A 22 -6.00 6.36 -12.82
CA PHE A 22 -5.78 6.85 -14.19
C PHE A 22 -5.24 5.75 -15.11
N LEU A 23 -4.35 4.89 -14.60
CA LEU A 23 -3.75 3.79 -15.38
C LEU A 23 -4.82 2.79 -15.83
N GLU A 24 -5.73 2.41 -14.92
CA GLU A 24 -6.84 1.50 -15.25
C GLU A 24 -7.83 2.16 -16.21
N LYS A 25 -8.31 3.37 -15.90
CA LYS A 25 -9.42 3.99 -16.65
C LYS A 25 -9.02 4.54 -18.02
N ASN A 26 -7.78 4.99 -18.18
CA ASN A 26 -7.35 5.70 -19.39
C ASN A 26 -6.28 4.97 -20.21
N LEU A 27 -5.53 4.05 -19.60
CA LEU A 27 -4.43 3.36 -20.27
C LEU A 27 -4.65 1.85 -20.41
N ASN A 28 -5.85 1.38 -20.04
CA ASN A 28 -6.21 -0.04 -20.09
C ASN A 28 -5.24 -0.95 -19.33
N TRP A 29 -4.78 -0.48 -18.17
CA TRP A 29 -3.99 -1.30 -17.27
C TRP A 29 -4.88 -2.20 -16.44
N ASP A 30 -4.39 -3.37 -16.07
CA ASP A 30 -5.02 -4.29 -15.15
C ASP A 30 -4.14 -4.47 -13.90
N GLY A 31 -4.67 -5.08 -12.84
CA GLY A 31 -3.87 -5.29 -11.65
C GLY A 31 -4.65 -5.67 -10.42
N ILE A 32 -4.03 -5.37 -9.27
CA ILE A 32 -4.58 -5.67 -7.95
C ILE A 32 -4.57 -4.40 -7.10
N ILE A 33 -5.69 -4.15 -6.42
CA ILE A 33 -5.74 -3.25 -5.26
C ILE A 33 -5.84 -4.10 -3.99
N VAL A 34 -5.01 -3.78 -3.00
CA VAL A 34 -5.09 -4.36 -1.66
C VAL A 34 -5.66 -3.32 -0.70
N GLU A 35 -6.80 -3.63 -0.10
CA GLU A 35 -7.46 -2.80 0.92
C GLU A 35 -8.15 -3.73 1.91
N CYS A 36 -7.89 -3.57 3.23
CA CYS A 36 -8.42 -4.49 4.22
C CYS A 36 -9.54 -3.92 5.12
N ASN A 37 -9.80 -2.61 5.03
CA ASN A 37 -10.96 -2.01 5.70
C ASN A 37 -12.25 -2.41 4.95
N PRO A 38 -13.17 -3.17 5.57
CA PRO A 38 -14.34 -3.71 4.86
C PRO A 38 -15.20 -2.64 4.18
N THR A 39 -15.33 -1.47 4.79
CA THR A 39 -16.11 -0.36 4.21
C THR A 39 -15.43 0.20 2.96
N LEU A 40 -14.11 0.27 2.95
CA LEU A 40 -13.33 0.76 1.81
C LEU A 40 -13.22 -0.28 0.71
N VAL A 41 -13.10 -1.56 1.07
CA VAL A 41 -13.18 -2.69 0.12
C VAL A 41 -14.43 -2.63 -0.75
N GLU A 42 -15.59 -2.38 -0.13
CA GLU A 42 -16.86 -2.26 -0.88
C GLU A 42 -16.87 -1.04 -1.83
N LYS A 43 -16.22 0.07 -1.43
CA LYS A 43 -16.03 1.22 -2.31
C LYS A 43 -15.10 0.87 -3.48
N CYS A 44 -13.97 0.23 -3.22
CA CYS A 44 -13.06 -0.24 -4.27
C CYS A 44 -13.77 -1.14 -5.28
N ARG A 45 -14.55 -2.12 -4.81
CA ARG A 45 -15.34 -3.03 -5.68
C ARG A 45 -16.35 -2.32 -6.57
N LYS A 46 -16.90 -1.20 -6.11
CA LYS A 46 -17.83 -0.37 -6.92
C LYS A 46 -17.10 0.52 -7.93
N ASN A 47 -15.93 0.99 -7.58
CA ASN A 47 -15.22 2.03 -8.33
C ASN A 47 -14.23 1.46 -9.35
N ARG A 48 -13.74 0.24 -9.13
CA ARG A 48 -12.65 -0.37 -9.89
C ARG A 48 -13.09 -1.67 -10.53
N SER A 49 -12.47 -2.00 -11.65
CA SER A 49 -12.72 -3.26 -12.40
C SER A 49 -11.62 -4.29 -12.17
N CYS A 50 -10.46 -3.86 -11.65
CA CYS A 50 -9.34 -4.72 -11.31
C CYS A 50 -9.64 -5.64 -10.12
N ILE A 51 -8.71 -6.53 -9.80
CA ILE A 51 -8.83 -7.44 -8.66
C ILE A 51 -8.75 -6.65 -7.35
N ILE A 52 -9.71 -6.87 -6.45
CA ILE A 52 -9.68 -6.31 -5.08
C ILE A 52 -9.34 -7.44 -4.10
N CYS A 53 -8.21 -7.30 -3.41
CA CYS A 53 -7.79 -8.17 -2.31
C CYS A 53 -8.17 -7.51 -0.98
N ASP A 54 -9.03 -8.17 -0.21
CA ASP A 54 -9.59 -7.68 1.04
C ASP A 54 -8.83 -8.15 2.30
N ASN A 55 -7.65 -8.76 2.12
CA ASN A 55 -6.75 -9.09 3.21
C ASN A 55 -5.76 -7.95 3.48
N ALA A 56 -5.31 -7.82 4.74
CA ALA A 56 -4.16 -6.98 5.03
C ALA A 56 -2.88 -7.62 4.47
N LEU A 57 -2.11 -6.88 3.70
CA LEU A 57 -0.84 -7.37 3.21
C LEU A 57 0.20 -7.31 4.33
N TYR A 58 0.78 -8.46 4.68
CA TYR A 58 1.73 -8.55 5.77
C TYR A 58 2.73 -9.70 5.59
N ILE A 59 3.55 -9.96 6.61
CA ILE A 59 4.68 -10.91 6.55
C ILE A 59 4.20 -12.35 6.32
N ASN A 60 3.17 -12.79 7.05
CA ASN A 60 2.66 -14.16 7.02
C ASN A 60 1.22 -14.24 6.50
N ASP A 61 0.87 -15.40 5.96
CA ASP A 61 -0.50 -15.71 5.54
C ASP A 61 -1.39 -16.11 6.72
N ASN A 62 -2.68 -15.78 6.60
CA ASN A 62 -3.76 -16.28 7.46
C ASN A 62 -3.66 -15.90 8.95
N GLU A 63 -2.83 -14.95 9.31
CA GLU A 63 -2.85 -14.37 10.66
C GLU A 63 -4.06 -13.45 10.82
N ILE A 64 -4.60 -13.38 12.05
CA ILE A 64 -5.59 -12.37 12.44
C ILE A 64 -4.86 -11.30 13.21
N ILE A 65 -4.88 -10.08 12.69
CA ILE A 65 -4.18 -8.95 13.30
C ILE A 65 -5.11 -7.77 13.56
N ASP A 66 -4.73 -6.95 14.53
CA ASP A 66 -5.46 -5.72 14.86
C ASP A 66 -5.14 -4.62 13.84
N PHE A 67 -6.19 -4.04 13.29
CA PHE A 67 -6.14 -2.91 12.36
C PHE A 67 -6.94 -1.73 12.91
N ILE A 68 -6.40 -0.53 12.80
CA ILE A 68 -7.06 0.69 13.24
C ILE A 68 -7.78 1.35 12.08
N VAL A 69 -9.05 1.68 12.31
CA VAL A 69 -9.87 2.46 11.38
C VAL A 69 -10.26 3.76 12.06
N PRO A 70 -9.93 4.92 11.47
CA PRO A 70 -10.39 6.21 11.96
C PRO A 70 -11.91 6.31 11.94
N MET A 71 -12.50 7.00 12.94
CA MET A 71 -13.94 7.19 13.04
C MET A 71 -14.27 8.66 13.31
N GLY A 72 -15.27 9.21 12.62
CA GLY A 72 -15.88 10.52 12.91
C GLY A 72 -16.44 11.20 11.68
N LYS A 73 -17.53 11.99 11.88
CA LYS A 73 -18.15 12.81 10.83
C LYS A 73 -17.36 14.09 10.52
N GLU A 74 -16.36 14.42 11.33
CA GLU A 74 -15.55 15.65 11.22
C GLU A 74 -14.17 15.40 10.63
N ILE A 75 -14.02 14.34 9.82
CA ILE A 75 -12.76 14.07 9.14
C ILE A 75 -12.68 15.01 7.94
N ILE A 76 -12.25 16.25 8.21
CA ILE A 76 -12.00 17.25 7.18
C ILE A 76 -10.63 16.95 6.55
N GLY A 77 -10.58 16.83 5.22
CA GLY A 77 -9.35 16.78 4.45
C GLY A 77 -8.72 15.39 4.23
N GLY A 78 -9.52 14.34 4.04
CA GLY A 78 -9.01 13.04 3.56
C GLY A 78 -8.35 12.15 4.63
N LYS A 79 -8.46 12.52 5.90
CA LYS A 79 -7.83 11.77 7.02
C LYS A 79 -8.47 10.40 7.30
N GLU A 80 -9.56 10.04 6.62
CA GLU A 80 -10.12 8.68 6.62
C GLU A 80 -9.15 7.66 6.04
N GLN A 81 -8.14 8.11 5.33
CA GLN A 81 -7.12 7.29 4.67
C GLN A 81 -6.13 6.67 5.66
N LEU A 82 -5.96 7.25 6.86
CA LEU A 82 -4.90 6.91 7.80
C LEU A 82 -5.16 5.62 8.63
N GLY A 83 -5.82 4.61 8.06
CA GLY A 83 -5.96 3.30 8.71
C GLY A 83 -4.71 2.45 8.56
N GLY A 84 -4.32 1.68 9.60
CA GLY A 84 -3.10 0.87 9.52
C GLY A 84 -3.07 -0.30 10.48
N ILE A 85 -2.10 -1.20 10.28
CA ILE A 85 -1.82 -2.34 11.18
C ILE A 85 -1.31 -1.79 12.51
N LEU A 86 -2.03 -2.04 13.60
CA LEU A 86 -1.80 -1.39 14.91
C LEU A 86 -0.34 -1.47 15.37
N LYS A 87 0.32 -2.61 15.20
CA LYS A 87 1.72 -2.81 15.63
C LYS A 87 2.77 -2.14 14.72
N GLU A 88 2.39 -1.75 13.52
CA GLU A 88 3.29 -1.13 12.53
C GLU A 88 3.12 0.40 12.47
N ILE A 89 2.01 0.95 12.97
CA ILE A 89 1.78 2.39 12.94
C ILE A 89 2.91 3.11 13.66
N LYS A 90 3.55 4.03 12.96
CA LYS A 90 4.65 4.85 13.48
C LYS A 90 4.18 5.65 14.70
N LYS A 91 5.02 5.80 15.72
CA LYS A 91 4.68 6.57 16.93
C LYS A 91 4.29 8.00 16.58
N GLU A 92 4.97 8.60 15.62
CA GLU A 92 4.72 9.93 15.10
C GLU A 92 3.32 10.02 14.49
N SER A 93 2.91 9.03 13.70
CA SER A 93 1.57 8.91 13.16
C SER A 93 0.53 8.70 14.26
N LEU A 94 0.84 7.89 15.30
CA LEU A 94 -0.02 7.71 16.47
C LEU A 94 -0.26 9.02 17.25
N PHE A 95 0.73 9.93 17.31
CA PHE A 95 0.53 11.25 17.91
C PHE A 95 -0.38 12.12 17.05
N ALA A 96 -0.17 12.14 15.74
CA ALA A 96 -1.09 12.80 14.79
C ALA A 96 -2.49 12.19 14.85
N PHE A 97 -2.59 10.88 15.04
CA PHE A 97 -3.85 10.16 15.29
C PHE A 97 -4.52 10.63 16.60
N LYS A 98 -3.79 10.71 17.73
CA LYS A 98 -4.37 11.12 19.02
C LYS A 98 -4.91 12.55 18.99
N ASP A 99 -4.23 13.46 18.31
CA ASP A 99 -4.64 14.88 18.23
C ASP A 99 -5.69 15.12 17.15
N SER A 100 -5.67 14.35 16.07
CA SER A 100 -6.59 14.50 14.93
C SER A 100 -7.80 13.56 14.98
N TYR A 101 -7.70 12.44 15.69
CA TYR A 101 -8.76 11.44 15.80
C TYR A 101 -9.15 11.22 17.26
N LYS A 102 -10.17 11.90 17.71
CA LYS A 102 -10.77 11.65 19.03
C LYS A 102 -11.40 10.26 19.14
N LYS A 103 -11.59 9.54 18.02
CA LYS A 103 -12.17 8.18 17.99
C LYS A 103 -11.58 7.35 16.85
N TYR A 104 -11.11 6.17 17.18
CA TYR A 104 -10.77 5.10 16.24
C TYR A 104 -11.47 3.82 16.64
N LYS A 105 -11.73 2.95 15.67
CA LYS A 105 -12.23 1.59 15.88
C LYS A 105 -11.09 0.62 15.60
N LYS A 106 -10.89 -0.33 16.50
CA LYS A 106 -10.04 -1.49 16.26
C LYS A 106 -10.89 -2.58 15.64
N ILE A 107 -10.44 -3.12 14.52
CA ILE A 107 -11.02 -4.29 13.87
C ILE A 107 -9.97 -5.37 13.72
N GLN A 108 -10.40 -6.60 13.52
CA GLN A 108 -9.54 -7.72 13.19
C GLN A 108 -9.60 -7.97 11.69
N VAL A 109 -8.43 -8.10 11.08
CA VAL A 109 -8.29 -8.39 9.64
C VAL A 109 -7.41 -9.61 9.45
N LYS A 110 -7.68 -10.37 8.37
CA LYS A 110 -6.88 -11.52 7.99
C LYS A 110 -5.74 -11.06 7.10
N THR A 111 -4.55 -11.64 7.28
CA THR A 111 -3.39 -11.31 6.48
C THR A 111 -3.19 -12.21 5.26
N ILE A 112 -2.47 -11.69 4.28
CA ILE A 112 -1.90 -12.44 3.16
C ILE A 112 -0.48 -11.94 2.88
N ASN A 113 0.45 -12.85 2.57
CA ASN A 113 1.77 -12.49 2.11
C ASN A 113 1.73 -12.09 0.64
N ILE A 114 2.51 -11.09 0.24
CA ILE A 114 2.52 -10.60 -1.15
C ILE A 114 2.88 -11.70 -2.14
N ASN A 115 3.86 -12.55 -1.82
CA ASN A 115 4.27 -13.63 -2.71
C ASN A 115 3.14 -14.66 -2.93
N THR A 116 2.35 -14.93 -1.90
CA THR A 116 1.16 -15.79 -1.98
C THR A 116 0.08 -15.14 -2.84
N LEU A 117 -0.18 -13.85 -2.65
CA LEU A 117 -1.15 -13.10 -3.44
C LEU A 117 -0.79 -13.12 -4.93
N LEU A 118 0.44 -12.76 -5.26
CA LEU A 118 0.93 -12.71 -6.64
C LEU A 118 0.92 -14.10 -7.30
N LYS A 119 1.35 -15.14 -6.57
CA LYS A 119 1.28 -16.53 -7.03
C LYS A 119 -0.14 -16.94 -7.36
N ASN A 120 -1.10 -16.68 -6.48
CA ASN A 120 -2.50 -17.04 -6.64
C ASN A 120 -3.17 -16.32 -7.84
N LYS A 121 -2.62 -15.18 -8.26
CA LYS A 121 -3.10 -14.40 -9.41
C LYS A 121 -2.25 -14.58 -10.67
N ASN A 122 -1.21 -15.42 -10.63
CA ASN A 122 -0.26 -15.67 -11.73
C ASN A 122 0.41 -14.38 -12.24
N ILE A 123 0.69 -13.42 -11.34
CA ILE A 123 1.37 -12.16 -11.65
C ILE A 123 2.84 -12.31 -11.24
N TYR A 124 3.75 -12.23 -12.21
CA TYR A 124 5.19 -12.35 -12.00
C TYR A 124 5.96 -11.07 -12.38
N ASN A 125 5.35 -10.23 -13.21
CA ASN A 125 5.94 -8.98 -13.68
C ASN A 125 4.96 -7.84 -13.43
N ILE A 126 5.39 -6.87 -12.65
CA ILE A 126 4.61 -5.70 -12.25
C ILE A 126 5.26 -4.47 -12.89
N ASP A 127 4.51 -3.75 -13.70
CA ASP A 127 5.00 -2.53 -14.33
C ASP A 127 5.01 -1.35 -13.34
N TYR A 128 4.04 -1.32 -12.42
CA TYR A 128 3.94 -0.28 -11.40
C TYR A 128 3.45 -0.84 -10.05
N LEU A 129 4.21 -0.58 -9.00
CA LEU A 129 3.86 -0.89 -7.60
C LEU A 129 3.70 0.41 -6.82
N SER A 130 2.58 0.57 -6.13
CA SER A 130 2.35 1.65 -5.17
C SER A 130 2.15 1.05 -3.78
N ILE A 131 2.87 1.56 -2.77
CA ILE A 131 2.76 1.12 -1.37
C ILE A 131 2.49 2.32 -0.47
N ASP A 132 1.33 2.34 0.16
CA ASP A 132 0.89 3.37 1.10
C ASP A 132 -0.02 2.73 2.16
N VAL A 133 0.55 2.27 3.27
CA VAL A 133 -0.14 1.43 4.29
C VAL A 133 0.10 1.90 5.72
N GLU A 134 0.55 3.14 5.87
CA GLU A 134 0.65 3.82 7.16
C GLU A 134 1.57 3.10 8.19
N GLY A 135 2.69 2.53 7.71
CA GLY A 135 3.78 2.03 8.55
C GLY A 135 4.26 0.61 8.28
N ALA A 136 3.51 -0.20 7.56
CA ALA A 136 3.89 -1.59 7.26
C ALA A 136 4.77 -1.74 5.98
N GLU A 137 5.13 -0.64 5.30
CA GLU A 137 5.81 -0.64 4.01
C GLU A 137 7.10 -1.46 4.04
N LEU A 138 7.96 -1.20 5.03
CA LEU A 138 9.24 -1.90 5.14
C LEU A 138 9.08 -3.39 5.47
N SER A 139 8.09 -3.75 6.28
CA SER A 139 7.75 -5.14 6.60
C SER A 139 7.29 -5.89 5.37
N ILE A 140 6.47 -5.26 4.53
CA ILE A 140 6.01 -5.80 3.24
C ILE A 140 7.19 -5.98 2.30
N LEU A 141 8.03 -4.95 2.11
CA LEU A 141 9.19 -5.01 1.24
C LEU A 141 10.16 -6.14 1.63
N LYS A 142 10.44 -6.31 2.93
CA LYS A 142 11.33 -7.36 3.43
C LYS A 142 10.80 -8.77 3.19
N SER A 143 9.49 -8.93 3.10
CA SER A 143 8.85 -10.22 2.80
C SER A 143 8.78 -10.52 1.30
N TRP A 144 9.07 -9.55 0.43
CA TRP A 144 8.94 -9.66 -1.03
C TRP A 144 10.08 -10.44 -1.66
N ASP A 145 9.75 -11.46 -2.46
CA ASP A 145 10.70 -12.18 -3.33
C ASP A 145 10.85 -11.42 -4.66
N PHE A 146 11.73 -10.41 -4.68
CA PHE A 146 12.00 -9.59 -5.87
C PHE A 146 12.71 -10.37 -6.99
N ASP A 147 13.29 -11.53 -6.69
CA ASP A 147 13.89 -12.38 -7.72
C ASP A 147 12.83 -13.08 -8.56
N LYS A 148 11.73 -13.44 -7.93
CA LYS A 148 10.62 -14.12 -8.57
C LYS A 148 9.55 -13.16 -9.10
N TYR A 149 9.20 -12.13 -8.36
CA TYR A 149 8.14 -11.17 -8.68
C TYR A 149 8.76 -9.81 -8.98
N LYS A 150 9.00 -9.55 -10.26
CA LYS A 150 9.72 -8.38 -10.74
C LYS A 150 8.84 -7.13 -10.71
N VAL A 151 9.41 -6.03 -10.28
CA VAL A 151 8.78 -4.70 -10.24
C VAL A 151 9.64 -3.74 -11.03
N LYS A 152 9.07 -3.00 -12.00
CA LYS A 152 9.81 -2.03 -12.81
C LYS A 152 9.86 -0.65 -12.19
N TYR A 153 8.72 -0.16 -11.74
CA TYR A 153 8.57 1.16 -11.15
C TYR A 153 7.82 1.05 -9.83
N LEU A 154 8.32 1.71 -8.80
CA LEU A 154 7.78 1.65 -7.46
C LEU A 154 7.67 3.04 -6.86
N THR A 155 6.50 3.36 -6.27
CA THR A 155 6.31 4.49 -5.37
C THR A 155 5.99 3.97 -3.97
N ILE A 156 6.57 4.60 -2.96
CA ILE A 156 6.39 4.16 -1.58
C ILE A 156 6.32 5.33 -0.62
N GLU A 157 5.28 5.34 0.22
CA GLU A 157 5.13 6.33 1.26
C GLU A 157 6.10 6.09 2.42
N HIS A 158 6.71 7.18 2.90
CA HIS A 158 7.54 7.19 4.11
C HIS A 158 7.05 8.19 5.15
N GLY A 159 5.95 8.90 4.87
CA GLY A 159 5.31 9.86 5.77
C GLY A 159 6.21 11.04 6.16
N ASN A 160 7.23 11.36 5.36
CA ASN A 160 8.26 12.37 5.65
C ASN A 160 9.06 12.11 6.94
N VAL A 161 9.17 10.84 7.36
CA VAL A 161 9.95 10.41 8.53
C VAL A 161 11.33 9.97 8.06
N ILE A 162 12.34 10.83 8.23
CA ILE A 162 13.67 10.71 7.63
C ILE A 162 14.36 9.36 7.93
N HIS A 163 14.35 8.89 9.19
CA HIS A 163 14.99 7.62 9.51
C HIS A 163 14.30 6.42 8.84
N TYR A 164 12.98 6.46 8.68
CA TYR A 164 12.20 5.43 8.01
C TYR A 164 12.42 5.46 6.50
N GLN A 165 12.44 6.65 5.91
CA GLN A 165 12.80 6.86 4.51
C GLN A 165 14.18 6.25 4.19
N ASN A 166 15.18 6.51 5.05
CA ASN A 166 16.52 5.96 4.88
C ASN A 166 16.52 4.43 4.92
N GLN A 167 15.79 3.80 5.84
CA GLN A 167 15.69 2.35 5.92
C GLN A 167 15.05 1.74 4.65
N ILE A 168 13.98 2.34 4.13
CA ILE A 168 13.35 1.94 2.87
C ILE A 168 14.34 2.07 1.71
N ARG A 169 15.02 3.21 1.63
CA ARG A 169 15.99 3.52 0.58
C ARG A 169 17.16 2.54 0.57
N GLU A 170 17.79 2.32 1.70
CA GLU A 170 18.89 1.35 1.85
C GLU A 170 18.44 -0.07 1.42
N PHE A 171 17.25 -0.48 1.85
CA PHE A 171 16.72 -1.79 1.48
C PHE A 171 16.49 -1.91 -0.03
N LEU A 172 15.82 -0.94 -0.67
CA LEU A 172 15.52 -1.00 -2.10
C LEU A 172 16.78 -0.91 -2.97
N LEU A 173 17.75 -0.06 -2.59
CA LEU A 173 19.05 0.00 -3.26
C LEU A 173 19.78 -1.34 -3.17
N SER A 174 19.72 -2.03 -2.01
CA SER A 174 20.32 -3.38 -1.85
C SER A 174 19.66 -4.45 -2.73
N LYS A 175 18.42 -4.21 -3.18
CA LYS A 175 17.67 -5.07 -4.11
C LYS A 175 17.87 -4.71 -5.59
N GLY A 176 18.72 -3.74 -5.90
CA GLY A 176 19.04 -3.33 -7.27
C GLY A 176 18.12 -2.25 -7.84
N PHE A 177 17.23 -1.68 -7.03
CA PHE A 177 16.47 -0.51 -7.46
C PHE A 177 17.36 0.73 -7.47
N SER A 178 17.06 1.65 -8.38
CA SER A 178 17.66 2.97 -8.43
C SER A 178 16.66 4.01 -7.92
N PHE A 179 17.09 4.86 -7.00
CA PHE A 179 16.27 5.99 -6.54
C PHE A 179 16.09 6.98 -7.70
N SER A 180 14.85 7.40 -7.96
CA SER A 180 14.50 8.33 -9.02
C SER A 180 14.28 9.73 -8.47
N ARG A 181 13.32 9.89 -7.58
CA ARG A 181 13.02 11.19 -6.95
C ARG A 181 12.25 11.03 -5.65
N ASN A 182 12.24 12.11 -4.86
CA ASN A 182 11.36 12.27 -3.72
C ASN A 182 10.21 13.21 -4.09
N ASN A 183 8.99 12.85 -3.70
CA ASN A 183 7.79 13.65 -3.86
C ASN A 183 7.16 13.91 -2.48
N LYS A 184 7.84 14.66 -1.62
CA LYS A 184 7.45 14.99 -0.23
C LYS A 184 7.24 13.77 0.67
N TRP A 185 6.13 13.06 0.49
CA TRP A 185 5.70 11.94 1.32
C TRP A 185 6.16 10.58 0.78
N ASP A 186 6.49 10.54 -0.53
CA ASP A 186 6.81 9.32 -1.26
C ASP A 186 8.20 9.40 -1.88
N ASP A 187 8.88 8.26 -1.92
CA ASP A 187 10.05 8.03 -2.78
C ASP A 187 9.65 7.19 -4.01
N GLU A 188 10.28 7.49 -5.14
CA GLU A 188 10.10 6.76 -6.40
C GLU A 188 11.38 6.01 -6.78
N TYR A 189 11.22 4.78 -7.23
CA TYR A 189 12.31 3.89 -7.60
C TYR A 189 12.07 3.22 -8.94
N ILE A 190 13.16 2.95 -9.67
CA ILE A 190 13.16 2.25 -10.96
C ILE A 190 14.09 1.03 -10.85
N PHE A 191 13.64 -0.10 -11.37
CA PHE A 191 14.48 -1.26 -11.58
C PHE A 191 14.85 -1.37 -13.06
N TYR A 192 16.13 -1.19 -13.35
CA TYR A 192 16.67 -1.36 -14.70
C TYR A 192 17.08 -2.82 -14.89
N ASN A 193 16.42 -3.52 -15.81
CA ASN A 193 16.83 -4.86 -16.25
C ASN A 193 18.07 -4.78 -17.13
#